data_7bd8a0f6418fa3936d853af64122531a
#
_entry.id   7bd8a0f6418fa3936d853af64122531a
#
_cell.length_a   1.000
_cell.length_b   1.000
_cell.length_c   1.000
_cell.angle_alpha   90.00
_cell.angle_beta   90.00
_cell.angle_gamma   90.00
#
_symmetry.space_group_name_H-M   'P 1'
#
loop_
_entity.id
_entity.type
_entity.pdbx_description
1 polymer ?
#
loop_
_entity_poly.entity_id
_entity_poly.type
_entity_poly.pdbx_seq_one_letter_code
_entity_poly.pdbx_strand_id
1 'polypeptide(L)'
;MNRRVEPELLDELAPEDPRALRSRKDLQRLNAFMGNSKIMAMALSTALECKTARSIVDLGAGDGSLMLEVARQLSPAWTGTHVALLDRQINLSAATRKEFETLGWQAEALKADVLDWLKQPAAQKPDAIVANLFLHHFSEAQLTELFRRAAARTQVFIAVEPRRWSWSLAFSPLFWLIGCGPVTRHDALISIRAGFVRRELSLLWPADEKWSLQEGPASLCSHLFIAKH
;
A
#
# COMPACT_ATOMS: atom_id res chain seq x y z
N MET A 1 -4.05 -6.35 -21.90
CA MET A 1 -4.74 -7.25 -20.93
C MET A 1 -5.71 -6.41 -20.14
N ASN A 2 -7.01 -6.74 -20.12
CA ASN A 2 -8.01 -6.02 -19.33
C ASN A 2 -7.81 -6.32 -17.85
N ARG A 3 -8.08 -5.35 -16.98
CA ARG A 3 -8.03 -5.48 -15.52
C ARG A 3 -9.12 -6.47 -15.06
N ARG A 4 -8.75 -7.40 -14.16
CA ARG A 4 -9.67 -8.37 -13.56
C ARG A 4 -9.41 -8.41 -12.07
N VAL A 5 -10.46 -8.13 -11.30
CA VAL A 5 -10.45 -8.23 -9.85
C VAL A 5 -11.11 -9.54 -9.47
N GLU A 6 -10.38 -10.39 -8.78
CA GLU A 6 -10.83 -11.69 -8.30
C GLU A 6 -10.47 -11.80 -6.81
N PRO A 7 -11.25 -12.55 -5.98
CA PRO A 7 -10.91 -12.77 -4.58
C PRO A 7 -9.56 -13.48 -4.43
N GLU A 8 -8.75 -13.06 -3.48
CA GLU A 8 -7.51 -13.74 -3.12
C GLU A 8 -7.77 -14.83 -2.07
N LEU A 9 -7.08 -15.96 -2.17
CA LEU A 9 -7.21 -17.05 -1.20
C LEU A 9 -6.82 -16.62 0.21
N LEU A 10 -5.85 -15.70 0.33
CA LEU A 10 -5.43 -15.19 1.63
C LEU A 10 -6.56 -14.48 2.38
N ASP A 11 -7.44 -13.78 1.67
CA ASP A 11 -8.57 -13.06 2.27
C ASP A 11 -9.65 -13.99 2.83
N GLU A 12 -9.73 -15.23 2.33
CA GLU A 12 -10.69 -16.24 2.75
C GLU A 12 -10.19 -17.11 3.91
N LEU A 13 -8.86 -17.08 4.17
CA LEU A 13 -8.25 -17.89 5.22
C LEU A 13 -8.39 -17.22 6.61
N ALA A 14 -8.59 -18.05 7.65
CA ALA A 14 -8.53 -17.57 9.02
C ALA A 14 -7.14 -16.99 9.32
N PRO A 15 -7.04 -15.92 10.14
CA PRO A 15 -5.77 -15.29 10.46
C PRO A 15 -4.70 -16.24 11.02
N GLU A 16 -5.12 -17.27 11.74
CA GLU A 16 -4.29 -18.27 12.40
C GLU A 16 -3.95 -19.48 11.51
N ASP A 17 -4.56 -19.57 10.33
CA ASP A 17 -4.28 -20.67 9.39
C ASP A 17 -2.78 -20.69 9.03
N PRO A 18 -2.09 -21.83 9.15
CA PRO A 18 -0.66 -21.92 8.82
C PRO A 18 -0.34 -21.46 7.39
N ARG A 19 -1.28 -21.62 6.44
CA ARG A 19 -1.15 -21.14 5.06
C ARG A 19 -1.20 -19.63 4.99
N ALA A 20 -2.10 -18.98 5.77
CA ALA A 20 -2.20 -17.53 5.85
C ALA A 20 -0.95 -16.93 6.51
N LEU A 21 -0.47 -17.52 7.61
CA LEU A 21 0.76 -17.11 8.28
C LEU A 21 1.99 -17.20 7.35
N ARG A 22 2.08 -18.28 6.57
CA ARG A 22 3.13 -18.45 5.57
C ARG A 22 3.00 -17.40 4.47
N SER A 23 1.80 -17.20 3.92
CA SER A 23 1.56 -16.24 2.83
C SER A 23 1.93 -14.80 3.26
N ARG A 24 1.60 -14.38 4.49
CA ARG A 24 2.03 -13.06 5.01
C ARG A 24 3.55 -12.90 5.06
N LYS A 25 4.28 -13.94 5.48
CA LYS A 25 5.76 -13.93 5.45
C LYS A 25 6.29 -13.87 4.00
N ASP A 26 5.65 -14.55 3.09
CA ASP A 26 6.02 -14.51 1.67
C ASP A 26 5.77 -13.11 1.07
N LEU A 27 4.66 -12.45 1.44
CA LEU A 27 4.37 -11.07 1.02
C LEU A 27 5.43 -10.08 1.52
N GLN A 28 5.96 -10.25 2.75
CA GLN A 28 7.07 -9.43 3.23
C GLN A 28 8.32 -9.60 2.34
N ARG A 29 8.66 -10.85 1.95
CA ARG A 29 9.77 -11.14 1.05
C ARG A 29 9.55 -10.54 -0.35
N LEU A 30 8.32 -10.66 -0.87
CA LEU A 30 7.94 -10.06 -2.16
C LEU A 30 8.05 -8.54 -2.13
N ASN A 31 7.54 -7.88 -1.10
CA ASN A 31 7.68 -6.44 -0.91
C ASN A 31 9.15 -6.00 -0.89
N ALA A 32 9.99 -6.74 -0.16
CA ALA A 32 11.43 -6.49 -0.10
C ALA A 32 12.08 -6.67 -1.49
N PHE A 33 11.75 -7.76 -2.20
CA PHE A 33 12.25 -8.03 -3.55
C PHE A 33 11.82 -6.97 -4.56
N MET A 34 10.56 -6.52 -4.50
CA MET A 34 10.02 -5.48 -5.38
C MET A 34 10.57 -4.08 -5.04
N GLY A 35 11.17 -3.90 -3.87
CA GLY A 35 11.68 -2.61 -3.39
C GLY A 35 10.59 -1.59 -3.09
N ASN A 36 9.37 -2.03 -2.78
CA ASN A 36 8.21 -1.17 -2.60
C ASN A 36 8.41 -0.16 -1.46
N SER A 37 9.08 -0.54 -0.37
CA SER A 37 9.40 0.40 0.72
C SER A 37 10.29 1.54 0.27
N LYS A 38 11.29 1.27 -0.60
CA LYS A 38 12.15 2.30 -1.17
C LYS A 38 11.38 3.23 -2.11
N ILE A 39 10.51 2.67 -2.94
CA ILE A 39 9.65 3.45 -3.85
C ILE A 39 8.75 4.36 -3.01
N MET A 40 8.11 3.83 -1.97
CA MET A 40 7.22 4.59 -1.08
C MET A 40 7.96 5.68 -0.32
N ALA A 41 9.14 5.40 0.26
CA ALA A 41 9.95 6.39 0.98
C ALA A 41 10.38 7.55 0.05
N MET A 42 10.84 7.24 -1.16
CA MET A 42 11.20 8.25 -2.15
C MET A 42 9.99 9.08 -2.58
N ALA A 43 8.83 8.44 -2.81
CA ALA A 43 7.60 9.11 -3.21
C ALA A 43 7.11 10.06 -2.12
N LEU A 44 7.11 9.63 -0.84
CA LEU A 44 6.76 10.46 0.31
C LEU A 44 7.69 11.66 0.43
N SER A 45 9.01 11.44 0.39
CA SER A 45 10.01 12.51 0.49
C SER A 45 9.84 13.54 -0.65
N THR A 46 9.61 13.08 -1.88
CA THR A 46 9.41 13.95 -3.04
C THR A 46 8.08 14.71 -2.97
N ALA A 47 6.98 14.02 -2.66
CA ALA A 47 5.66 14.63 -2.64
C ALA A 47 5.53 15.68 -1.53
N LEU A 48 6.17 15.45 -0.39
CA LEU A 48 6.19 16.38 0.75
C LEU A 48 7.40 17.36 0.71
N GLU A 49 8.13 17.43 -0.41
CA GLU A 49 9.25 18.36 -0.61
C GLU A 49 10.30 18.27 0.52
N CYS A 50 10.64 17.03 0.90
CA CYS A 50 11.54 16.72 2.01
C CYS A 50 11.11 17.27 3.38
N LYS A 51 9.86 17.74 3.52
CA LYS A 51 9.31 18.11 4.83
C LYS A 51 8.92 16.85 5.58
N THR A 52 9.17 16.83 6.87
CA THR A 52 8.76 15.72 7.74
C THR A 52 7.23 15.66 7.81
N ALA A 53 6.63 14.53 7.40
CA ALA A 53 5.22 14.28 7.67
C ALA A 53 5.03 14.05 9.17
N ARG A 54 4.00 14.69 9.74
CA ARG A 54 3.63 14.47 11.14
C ARG A 54 2.60 13.36 11.29
N SER A 55 1.78 13.14 10.28
CA SER A 55 0.77 12.09 10.29
C SER A 55 0.62 11.43 8.92
N ILE A 56 0.68 10.11 8.92
CA ILE A 56 0.49 9.25 7.74
C ILE A 56 -0.57 8.22 8.06
N VAL A 57 -1.44 7.91 7.10
CA VAL A 57 -2.35 6.77 7.18
C VAL A 57 -1.99 5.77 6.09
N ASP A 58 -1.71 4.52 6.49
CA ASP A 58 -1.43 3.41 5.58
C ASP A 58 -2.69 2.56 5.43
N LEU A 59 -3.23 2.49 4.22
CA LEU A 59 -4.42 1.73 3.87
C LEU A 59 -4.04 0.29 3.47
N GLY A 60 -4.63 -0.69 4.16
CA GLY A 60 -4.27 -2.09 3.95
C GLY A 60 -2.90 -2.45 4.54
N ALA A 61 -2.61 -1.89 5.72
CA ALA A 61 -1.27 -1.95 6.34
C ALA A 61 -0.81 -3.36 6.77
N GLY A 62 -1.73 -4.32 6.89
CA GLY A 62 -1.42 -5.68 7.31
C GLY A 62 -0.74 -5.75 8.68
N ASP A 63 0.53 -6.08 8.72
CA ASP A 63 1.34 -6.14 9.95
C ASP A 63 2.22 -4.90 10.19
N GLY A 64 2.14 -3.90 9.31
CA GLY A 64 2.91 -2.66 9.37
C GLY A 64 4.37 -2.79 8.92
N SER A 65 4.80 -3.95 8.44
CA SER A 65 6.20 -4.20 8.06
C SER A 65 6.69 -3.29 6.93
N LEU A 66 5.83 -2.98 5.94
CA LEU A 66 6.20 -2.05 4.87
C LEU A 66 6.52 -0.67 5.42
N MET A 67 5.62 -0.11 6.23
CA MET A 67 5.81 1.24 6.80
C MET A 67 6.96 1.29 7.80
N LEU A 68 7.27 0.18 8.49
CA LEU A 68 8.47 0.09 9.31
C LEU A 68 9.75 0.22 8.46
N GLU A 69 9.80 -0.46 7.30
CA GLU A 69 10.93 -0.31 6.37
C GLU A 69 11.02 1.10 5.76
N VAL A 70 9.88 1.75 5.50
CA VAL A 70 9.82 3.16 5.09
C VAL A 70 10.37 4.06 6.20
N ALA A 71 9.96 3.84 7.46
CA ALA A 71 10.46 4.59 8.60
C ALA A 71 11.97 4.45 8.77
N ARG A 72 12.53 3.25 8.60
CA ARG A 72 13.99 3.03 8.62
C ARG A 72 14.74 3.84 7.57
N GLN A 73 14.16 4.00 6.38
CA GLN A 73 14.78 4.75 5.28
C GLN A 73 14.66 6.26 5.45
N LEU A 74 13.60 6.74 6.11
CA LEU A 74 13.36 8.16 6.33
C LEU A 74 13.97 8.68 7.64
N SER A 75 14.27 7.81 8.60
CA SER A 75 14.95 8.19 9.83
C SER A 75 16.46 8.39 9.60
N PRO A 76 17.12 9.30 10.35
CA PRO A 76 16.60 10.12 11.43
C PRO A 76 15.91 11.44 10.98
N ALA A 77 15.84 11.72 9.67
CA ALA A 77 15.28 12.99 9.18
C ALA A 77 13.80 13.18 9.52
N TRP A 78 13.05 12.08 9.62
CA TRP A 78 11.62 12.07 9.92
C TRP A 78 11.34 11.51 11.33
N THR A 79 11.68 12.28 12.35
CA THR A 79 11.33 11.95 13.74
C THR A 79 10.03 12.63 14.15
N GLY A 80 9.28 12.01 15.05
CA GLY A 80 7.99 12.52 15.53
C GLY A 80 6.82 12.26 14.59
N THR A 81 7.00 11.39 13.57
CA THR A 81 5.92 10.98 12.67
C THR A 81 4.98 10.01 13.37
N HIS A 82 3.69 10.26 13.29
CA HIS A 82 2.63 9.34 13.69
C HIS A 82 2.12 8.60 12.44
N VAL A 83 2.11 7.26 12.48
CA VAL A 83 1.54 6.44 11.41
C VAL A 83 0.36 5.63 11.92
N ALA A 84 -0.80 5.83 11.32
CA ALA A 84 -1.99 5.02 11.54
C ALA A 84 -2.02 3.88 10.51
N LEU A 85 -1.90 2.66 11.00
CA LEU A 85 -1.89 1.44 10.21
C LEU A 85 -3.33 0.90 10.15
N LEU A 86 -4.02 1.13 9.04
CA LEU A 86 -5.43 0.78 8.87
C LEU A 86 -5.57 -0.52 8.09
N ASP A 87 -6.20 -1.52 8.71
CA ASP A 87 -6.51 -2.80 8.08
C ASP A 87 -7.71 -3.47 8.77
N ARG A 88 -8.44 -4.30 8.04
CA ARG A 88 -9.52 -5.13 8.59
C ARG A 88 -8.99 -6.22 9.53
N GLN A 89 -7.78 -6.72 9.24
CA GLN A 89 -7.09 -7.78 9.98
C GLN A 89 -5.72 -7.31 10.49
N ILE A 90 -5.67 -6.08 11.03
CA ILE A 90 -4.41 -5.50 11.52
C ILE A 90 -3.73 -6.42 12.55
N ASN A 91 -2.44 -6.67 12.35
CA ASN A 91 -1.63 -7.51 13.23
C ASN A 91 -0.30 -6.82 13.61
N LEU A 92 -0.41 -5.65 14.21
CA LEU A 92 0.76 -4.91 14.70
C LEU A 92 1.31 -5.56 15.98
N SER A 93 2.44 -6.23 15.87
CA SER A 93 3.10 -6.85 17.03
C SER A 93 3.72 -5.81 17.99
N ALA A 94 3.86 -6.17 19.26
CA ALA A 94 4.56 -5.32 20.24
C ALA A 94 6.03 -5.07 19.83
N ALA A 95 6.67 -6.03 19.20
CA ALA A 95 8.03 -5.88 18.68
C ALA A 95 8.09 -4.85 17.55
N THR A 96 7.19 -4.94 16.57
CA THR A 96 7.09 -3.98 15.46
C THR A 96 6.82 -2.56 15.98
N ARG A 97 5.92 -2.40 16.95
CA ARG A 97 5.64 -1.10 17.59
C ARG A 97 6.88 -0.52 18.26
N LYS A 98 7.62 -1.33 19.01
CA LYS A 98 8.86 -0.90 19.67
C LYS A 98 9.94 -0.48 18.67
N GLU A 99 10.01 -1.13 17.51
CA GLU A 99 10.93 -0.74 16.45
C GLU A 99 10.57 0.64 15.86
N PHE A 100 9.29 0.94 15.64
CA PHE A 100 8.85 2.29 15.25
C PHE A 100 9.28 3.34 16.29
N GLU A 101 9.06 3.06 17.59
CA GLU A 101 9.48 3.96 18.68
C GLU A 101 10.99 4.22 18.67
N THR A 102 11.80 3.19 18.42
CA THR A 102 13.27 3.32 18.33
C THR A 102 13.69 4.23 17.17
N LEU A 103 12.90 4.29 16.10
CA LEU A 103 13.11 5.19 14.96
C LEU A 103 12.52 6.59 15.18
N GLY A 104 11.94 6.86 16.36
CA GLY A 104 11.27 8.11 16.66
C GLY A 104 9.89 8.26 16.03
N TRP A 105 9.28 7.16 15.59
CA TRP A 105 7.93 7.11 15.04
C TRP A 105 6.93 6.55 16.05
N GLN A 106 5.67 6.93 15.91
CA GLN A 106 4.56 6.38 16.68
C GLN A 106 3.62 5.62 15.74
N ALA A 107 3.44 4.31 16.00
CA ALA A 107 2.55 3.47 15.18
C ALA A 107 1.28 3.13 15.96
N GLU A 108 0.13 3.41 15.36
CA GLU A 108 -1.19 3.07 15.86
C GLU A 108 -1.87 2.06 14.93
N ALA A 109 -2.47 1.02 15.49
CA ALA A 109 -3.26 0.04 14.76
C ALA A 109 -4.73 0.48 14.70
N LEU A 110 -5.28 0.65 13.49
CA LEU A 110 -6.68 0.98 13.27
C LEU A 110 -7.38 -0.21 12.59
N LYS A 111 -8.19 -0.94 13.36
CA LYS A 111 -8.99 -2.06 12.81
C LYS A 111 -10.28 -1.52 12.22
N ALA A 112 -10.33 -1.35 10.91
CA ALA A 112 -11.50 -0.86 10.19
C ALA A 112 -11.50 -1.29 8.72
N ASP A 113 -12.69 -1.30 8.11
CA ASP A 113 -12.82 -1.28 6.66
C ASP A 113 -12.47 0.12 6.13
N VAL A 114 -11.69 0.19 5.05
CA VAL A 114 -11.20 1.46 4.49
C VAL A 114 -12.34 2.36 4.02
N LEU A 115 -13.36 1.80 3.36
CA LEU A 115 -14.47 2.59 2.84
C LEU A 115 -15.32 3.14 3.98
N ASP A 116 -15.51 2.38 5.06
CA ASP A 116 -16.23 2.84 6.25
C ASP A 116 -15.42 3.85 7.05
N TRP A 117 -14.11 3.65 7.18
CA TRP A 117 -13.23 4.65 7.81
C TRP A 117 -13.25 5.97 7.03
N LEU A 118 -13.20 5.91 5.70
CA LEU A 118 -13.27 7.11 4.86
C LEU A 118 -14.63 7.83 4.91
N LYS A 119 -15.72 7.21 5.36
CA LYS A 119 -17.03 7.86 5.59
C LYS A 119 -17.07 8.69 6.87
N GLN A 120 -16.27 8.35 7.87
CA GLN A 120 -16.28 9.04 9.16
C GLN A 120 -15.71 10.46 9.01
N PRO A 121 -16.19 11.44 9.77
CA PRO A 121 -15.56 12.76 9.79
C PRO A 121 -14.11 12.66 10.29
N ALA A 122 -13.18 13.31 9.60
CA ALA A 122 -11.79 13.34 10.06
C ALA A 122 -11.62 14.44 11.09
N ALA A 123 -11.15 14.11 12.30
CA ALA A 123 -10.80 15.10 13.32
C ALA A 123 -9.60 15.95 12.86
N GLN A 124 -8.64 15.33 12.18
CA GLN A 124 -7.50 16.00 11.55
C GLN A 124 -7.22 15.34 10.19
N LYS A 125 -6.71 16.12 9.24
CA LYS A 125 -6.29 15.63 7.95
C LYS A 125 -4.85 15.09 8.06
N PRO A 126 -4.59 13.84 7.70
CA PRO A 126 -3.22 13.36 7.62
C PRO A 126 -2.46 14.09 6.50
N ASP A 127 -1.16 14.29 6.70
CA ASP A 127 -0.28 14.88 5.68
C ASP A 127 -0.22 14.01 4.44
N ALA A 128 -0.24 12.68 4.62
CA ALA A 128 -0.30 11.72 3.54
C ALA A 128 -1.21 10.54 3.86
N ILE A 129 -1.90 10.04 2.83
CA ILE A 129 -2.51 8.72 2.81
C ILE A 129 -1.70 7.87 1.83
N VAL A 130 -1.31 6.68 2.26
CA VAL A 130 -0.53 5.75 1.42
C VAL A 130 -1.26 4.42 1.29
N ALA A 131 -0.97 3.69 0.22
CA ALA A 131 -1.46 2.34 -0.01
C ALA A 131 -0.37 1.53 -0.73
N ASN A 132 -0.14 0.29 -0.31
CA ASN A 132 0.79 -0.61 -0.99
C ASN A 132 0.15 -1.97 -1.18
N LEU A 133 0.11 -2.44 -2.42
CA LEU A 133 -0.50 -3.72 -2.81
C LEU A 133 -1.91 -3.87 -2.21
N PHE A 134 -2.72 -2.84 -2.33
CA PHE A 134 -4.04 -2.75 -1.71
C PHE A 134 -5.16 -2.33 -2.68
N LEU A 135 -4.92 -1.34 -3.54
CA LEU A 135 -5.97 -0.78 -4.41
C LEU A 135 -6.45 -1.78 -5.48
N HIS A 136 -5.63 -2.75 -5.83
CA HIS A 136 -5.99 -3.76 -6.83
C HIS A 136 -7.13 -4.69 -6.40
N HIS A 137 -7.48 -4.75 -5.11
CA HIS A 137 -8.64 -5.50 -4.59
C HIS A 137 -9.99 -4.83 -4.91
N PHE A 138 -10.00 -3.56 -5.33
CA PHE A 138 -11.23 -2.78 -5.51
C PHE A 138 -11.65 -2.68 -6.98
N SER A 139 -12.96 -2.70 -7.23
CA SER A 139 -13.54 -2.34 -8.53
C SER A 139 -13.31 -0.85 -8.84
N GLU A 140 -13.47 -0.45 -10.10
CA GLU A 140 -13.34 0.96 -10.51
C GLU A 140 -14.32 1.87 -9.78
N ALA A 141 -15.55 1.43 -9.56
CA ALA A 141 -16.56 2.19 -8.81
C ALA A 141 -16.14 2.40 -7.34
N GLN A 142 -15.59 1.36 -6.71
CA GLN A 142 -15.06 1.46 -5.34
C GLN A 142 -13.83 2.36 -5.27
N LEU A 143 -12.91 2.28 -6.25
CA LEU A 143 -11.75 3.16 -6.33
C LEU A 143 -12.15 4.62 -6.52
N THR A 144 -13.11 4.91 -7.39
CA THR A 144 -13.62 6.27 -7.60
C THR A 144 -14.15 6.86 -6.28
N GLU A 145 -14.92 6.08 -5.52
CA GLU A 145 -15.44 6.52 -4.22
C GLU A 145 -14.33 6.66 -3.17
N LEU A 146 -13.38 5.73 -3.13
CA LEU A 146 -12.22 5.79 -2.25
C LEU A 146 -11.41 7.06 -2.52
N PHE A 147 -11.09 7.34 -3.78
CA PHE A 147 -10.30 8.51 -4.17
C PHE A 147 -11.03 9.82 -3.90
N ARG A 148 -12.33 9.88 -4.19
CA ARG A 148 -13.14 11.06 -3.88
C ARG A 148 -13.08 11.39 -2.39
N ARG A 149 -13.14 10.38 -1.52
CA ARG A 149 -13.07 10.56 -0.06
C ARG A 149 -11.65 10.84 0.42
N ALA A 150 -10.66 10.16 -0.12
CA ALA A 150 -9.26 10.37 0.22
C ALA A 150 -8.81 11.80 -0.14
N ALA A 151 -9.17 12.29 -1.33
CA ALA A 151 -8.87 13.65 -1.79
C ALA A 151 -9.45 14.74 -0.85
N ALA A 152 -10.59 14.49 -0.22
CA ALA A 152 -11.15 15.41 0.76
C ALA A 152 -10.40 15.41 2.11
N ARG A 153 -9.56 14.40 2.38
CA ARG A 153 -8.94 14.13 3.68
C ARG A 153 -7.44 14.37 3.76
N THR A 154 -6.73 14.41 2.66
CA THR A 154 -5.27 14.57 2.64
C THR A 154 -4.85 15.56 1.58
N GLN A 155 -3.59 15.98 1.64
CA GLN A 155 -2.93 16.76 0.57
C GLN A 155 -2.05 15.88 -0.31
N VAL A 156 -1.67 14.69 0.17
CA VAL A 156 -0.85 13.75 -0.57
C VAL A 156 -1.45 12.35 -0.49
N PHE A 157 -1.66 11.74 -1.65
CA PHE A 157 -2.02 10.32 -1.75
C PHE A 157 -0.99 9.59 -2.60
N ILE A 158 -0.47 8.47 -2.09
CA ILE A 158 0.53 7.67 -2.80
C ILE A 158 0.10 6.22 -2.82
N ALA A 159 0.15 5.58 -3.98
CA ALA A 159 -0.07 4.15 -4.10
C ALA A 159 1.07 3.47 -4.86
N VAL A 160 1.52 2.33 -4.34
CA VAL A 160 2.46 1.42 -4.99
C VAL A 160 1.75 0.09 -5.20
N GLU A 161 1.44 -0.22 -6.44
CA GLU A 161 0.56 -1.33 -6.82
C GLU A 161 1.23 -2.32 -7.77
N PRO A 162 0.71 -3.54 -7.95
CA PRO A 162 1.23 -4.45 -8.95
C PRO A 162 1.11 -3.85 -10.36
N ARG A 163 2.20 -3.93 -11.12
CA ARG A 163 2.18 -3.52 -12.52
C ARG A 163 1.58 -4.63 -13.38
N ARG A 164 0.44 -4.37 -14.03
CA ARG A 164 -0.22 -5.30 -14.96
C ARG A 164 0.50 -5.32 -16.30
N TRP A 165 1.42 -6.24 -16.47
CA TRP A 165 2.17 -6.41 -17.68
C TRP A 165 2.08 -7.86 -18.17
N SER A 166 1.94 -8.07 -19.48
CA SER A 166 1.77 -9.42 -20.05
C SER A 166 2.94 -10.35 -19.73
N TRP A 167 4.16 -9.81 -19.63
CA TRP A 167 5.36 -10.57 -19.28
C TRP A 167 5.46 -10.87 -17.76
N SER A 168 4.72 -10.17 -16.91
CA SER A 168 4.76 -10.45 -15.46
C SER A 168 4.24 -11.84 -15.13
N LEU A 169 3.36 -12.40 -15.95
CA LEU A 169 2.92 -13.79 -15.85
C LEU A 169 4.06 -14.78 -16.18
N ALA A 170 5.00 -14.41 -17.04
CA ALA A 170 6.18 -15.24 -17.34
C ALA A 170 7.17 -15.34 -16.16
N PHE A 171 7.08 -14.41 -15.20
CA PHE A 171 7.86 -14.47 -13.96
C PHE A 171 7.26 -15.39 -12.88
N SER A 172 6.14 -16.07 -13.16
CA SER A 172 5.55 -17.01 -12.19
C SER A 172 6.55 -18.08 -11.67
N PRO A 173 7.55 -18.60 -12.46
CA PRO A 173 8.58 -19.46 -11.93
C PRO A 173 9.47 -18.81 -10.86
N LEU A 174 9.61 -17.47 -10.89
CA LEU A 174 10.41 -16.74 -9.91
C LEU A 174 9.80 -16.84 -8.50
N PHE A 175 8.47 -16.88 -8.38
CA PHE A 175 7.80 -17.09 -7.09
C PHE A 175 8.16 -18.45 -6.47
N TRP A 176 8.43 -19.44 -7.31
CA TRP A 176 8.95 -20.74 -6.92
C TRP A 176 10.38 -20.62 -6.39
N LEU A 177 11.23 -19.89 -7.10
CA LEU A 177 12.66 -19.73 -6.77
C LEU A 177 12.85 -18.98 -5.45
N ILE A 178 12.01 -18.00 -5.14
CA ILE A 178 12.01 -17.28 -3.84
C ILE A 178 11.27 -18.02 -2.73
N GLY A 179 10.79 -19.24 -2.98
CA GLY A 179 10.22 -20.13 -1.98
C GLY A 179 8.79 -19.79 -1.55
N CYS A 180 8.03 -19.03 -2.37
CA CYS A 180 6.63 -18.69 -2.06
C CYS A 180 5.73 -19.93 -2.03
N GLY A 181 4.86 -19.99 -1.04
CA GLY A 181 3.85 -21.02 -0.86
C GLY A 181 2.76 -21.02 -1.94
N PRO A 182 1.92 -22.09 -2.02
CA PRO A 182 0.88 -22.19 -3.04
C PRO A 182 -0.13 -21.05 -3.02
N VAL A 183 -0.56 -20.60 -1.84
CA VAL A 183 -1.49 -19.45 -1.66
C VAL A 183 -0.87 -18.20 -2.28
N THR A 184 0.32 -17.84 -1.84
CA THR A 184 1.02 -16.64 -2.34
C THR A 184 1.24 -16.66 -3.86
N ARG A 185 1.57 -17.83 -4.43
CA ARG A 185 1.76 -17.96 -5.89
C ARG A 185 0.45 -17.78 -6.66
N HIS A 186 -0.64 -18.32 -6.15
CA HIS A 186 -1.97 -18.15 -6.74
C HIS A 186 -2.37 -16.66 -6.68
N ASP A 187 -2.30 -16.07 -5.50
CA ASP A 187 -2.73 -14.70 -5.25
C ASP A 187 -1.86 -13.68 -6.00
N ALA A 188 -0.55 -13.89 -6.09
CA ALA A 188 0.33 -13.05 -6.88
C ALA A 188 -0.08 -12.96 -8.37
N LEU A 189 -0.59 -14.04 -8.97
CA LEU A 189 -1.10 -14.01 -10.35
C LEU A 189 -2.41 -13.23 -10.45
N ILE A 190 -3.28 -13.34 -9.45
CA ILE A 190 -4.54 -12.57 -9.36
C ILE A 190 -4.19 -11.08 -9.20
N SER A 191 -3.32 -10.73 -8.24
CA SER A 191 -2.89 -9.36 -7.99
C SER A 191 -2.26 -8.71 -9.23
N ILE A 192 -1.42 -9.44 -10.00
CA ILE A 192 -0.85 -8.95 -11.26
C ILE A 192 -1.95 -8.65 -12.29
N ARG A 193 -2.98 -9.51 -12.41
CA ARG A 193 -4.09 -9.30 -13.34
C ARG A 193 -4.99 -8.15 -12.92
N ALA A 194 -5.12 -7.92 -11.61
CA ALA A 194 -5.85 -6.82 -11.00
C ALA A 194 -5.04 -5.52 -10.91
N GLY A 195 -3.72 -5.57 -11.14
CA GLY A 195 -2.81 -4.43 -11.08
C GLY A 195 -3.08 -3.35 -12.13
N PHE A 196 -2.24 -2.33 -12.15
CA PHE A 196 -2.48 -1.10 -12.93
C PHE A 196 -1.42 -0.85 -14.01
N VAL A 197 -1.79 -0.08 -15.01
CA VAL A 197 -0.91 0.38 -16.11
C VAL A 197 -1.31 1.77 -16.58
N ARG A 198 -0.37 2.48 -17.23
CA ARG A 198 -0.59 3.80 -17.83
C ARG A 198 -1.11 4.81 -16.80
N ARG A 199 -2.33 5.32 -16.99
CA ARG A 199 -2.97 6.37 -16.17
C ARG A 199 -4.32 5.92 -15.60
N GLU A 200 -4.50 4.63 -15.33
CA GLU A 200 -5.77 4.06 -14.89
C GLU A 200 -6.23 4.64 -13.53
N LEU A 201 -5.30 4.84 -12.59
CA LEU A 201 -5.61 5.45 -11.30
C LEU A 201 -5.87 6.96 -11.44
N SER A 202 -5.09 7.65 -12.27
CA SER A 202 -5.29 9.08 -12.54
C SER A 202 -6.65 9.37 -13.14
N LEU A 203 -7.18 8.49 -13.99
CA LEU A 203 -8.50 8.65 -14.61
C LEU A 203 -9.66 8.49 -13.60
N LEU A 204 -9.43 7.80 -12.50
CA LEU A 204 -10.40 7.59 -11.40
C LEU A 204 -10.28 8.65 -10.30
N TRP A 205 -9.16 9.40 -10.26
CA TRP A 205 -8.98 10.47 -9.29
C TRP A 205 -9.90 11.65 -9.60
N PRO A 206 -10.46 12.35 -8.60
CA PRO A 206 -11.32 13.50 -8.83
C PRO A 206 -10.67 14.56 -9.74
N ALA A 207 -11.39 14.98 -10.77
CA ALA A 207 -10.95 16.02 -11.69
C ALA A 207 -11.02 17.39 -10.99
N ASP A 208 -9.90 17.85 -10.42
CA ASP A 208 -9.73 19.17 -9.81
C ASP A 208 -8.34 19.68 -10.19
N GLU A 209 -8.28 20.88 -10.79
CA GLU A 209 -7.02 21.52 -11.24
C GLU A 209 -5.99 21.73 -10.12
N LYS A 210 -6.42 21.66 -8.87
CA LYS A 210 -5.53 21.76 -7.70
C LYS A 210 -4.66 20.54 -7.50
N TRP A 211 -5.00 19.39 -8.12
CA TRP A 211 -4.26 18.15 -7.95
C TRP A 211 -3.24 17.96 -9.07
N SER A 212 -1.97 17.82 -8.68
CA SER A 212 -0.92 17.33 -9.55
C SER A 212 -0.87 15.80 -9.47
N LEU A 213 -1.00 15.14 -10.64
CA LEU A 213 -1.04 13.69 -10.73
C LEU A 213 0.18 13.16 -11.46
N GLN A 214 0.90 12.24 -10.81
CA GLN A 214 1.99 11.47 -11.41
C GLN A 214 1.64 9.99 -11.35
N GLU A 215 1.74 9.31 -12.48
CA GLU A 215 1.45 7.88 -12.55
C GLU A 215 2.32 7.20 -13.60
N GLY A 216 2.85 6.04 -13.24
CA GLY A 216 3.67 5.25 -14.16
C GLY A 216 4.39 4.08 -13.51
N PRO A 217 5.21 3.36 -14.30
CA PRO A 217 6.02 2.28 -13.78
C PRO A 217 7.10 2.80 -12.83
N ALA A 218 7.17 2.25 -11.63
CA ALA A 218 8.25 2.54 -10.68
C ALA A 218 9.35 1.46 -10.72
N SER A 219 8.98 0.25 -11.12
CA SER A 219 9.91 -0.87 -11.33
C SER A 219 9.35 -1.83 -12.39
N LEU A 220 10.01 -2.97 -12.60
CA LEU A 220 9.48 -4.03 -13.45
C LEU A 220 8.13 -4.56 -12.95
N CYS A 221 7.96 -4.64 -11.62
CA CYS A 221 6.79 -5.24 -10.98
C CYS A 221 5.84 -4.22 -10.35
N SER A 222 6.27 -2.98 -10.15
CA SER A 222 5.51 -1.97 -9.39
C SER A 222 5.08 -0.80 -10.26
N HIS A 223 3.86 -0.34 -10.02
CA HIS A 223 3.21 0.83 -10.62
C HIS A 223 3.00 1.87 -9.51
N LEU A 224 3.45 3.09 -9.73
CA LEU A 224 3.37 4.19 -8.76
C LEU A 224 2.29 5.17 -9.21
N PHE A 225 1.49 5.61 -8.25
CA PHE A 225 0.56 6.72 -8.40
C PHE A 225 0.79 7.72 -7.26
N ILE A 226 0.89 9.00 -7.61
CA ILE A 226 0.99 10.12 -6.66
C ILE A 226 -0.04 11.16 -7.05
N ALA A 227 -0.88 11.56 -6.10
CA ALA A 227 -1.72 12.75 -6.19
C ALA A 227 -1.26 13.74 -5.10
N LYS A 228 -0.92 14.96 -5.51
CA LYS A 228 -0.47 16.04 -4.63
C LYS A 228 -1.31 17.28 -4.89
N HIS A 229 -1.83 17.89 -3.79
CA HIS A 229 -2.62 19.12 -3.80
C HIS A 229 -1.77 20.34 -3.54
#